data_b670de9cd7d944ef6dba1e191497e871
#
_entry.id   b670de9cd7d944ef6dba1e191497e871
#
_cell.length_a   1.000
_cell.length_b   1.000
_cell.length_c   1.000
_cell.angle_alpha   90.00
_cell.angle_beta   90.00
_cell.angle_gamma   90.00
#
_symmetry.space_group_name_H-M   'P 1'
#
loop_
_entity.id
_entity.type
_entity.pdbx_description
1 polymer ?
#
loop_
_entity_poly.entity_id
_entity_poly.type
_entity_poly.pdbx_seq_one_letter_code
_entity_poly.pdbx_strand_id
1 'polypeptide(L)' 'MKIQVLGTGCAKCKRLLANAGQAVKELNIAADVIKVDDIDAIVDRGVMMTPALFIDGEVRAEGRVPDVNEIKKMLSE' A
#
# COMPACT_ATOMS: atom_id res chain seq x y z
N MET A 1 6.25 11.86 0.32
CA MET A 1 5.81 10.59 0.95
C MET A 1 5.67 9.52 -0.11
N LYS A 2 6.20 8.36 0.15
CA LYS A 2 6.17 7.25 -0.79
C LYS A 2 5.29 6.13 -0.23
N ILE A 3 4.27 5.76 -0.98
CA ILE A 3 3.35 4.69 -0.60
C ILE A 3 3.53 3.56 -1.61
N GLN A 4 3.84 2.35 -1.12
CA GLN A 4 4.07 1.21 -1.99
C GLN A 4 3.06 0.12 -1.66
N VAL A 5 2.42 -0.41 -2.71
CA VAL A 5 1.49 -1.53 -2.61
C VAL A 5 2.17 -2.73 -3.26
N LEU A 6 2.53 -3.70 -2.45
CA LEU A 6 3.27 -4.89 -2.87
C LEU A 6 2.30 -6.04 -3.11
N GLY A 7 2.31 -6.59 -4.31
CA GLY A 7 1.46 -7.72 -4.65
C GLY A 7 1.52 -8.03 -6.14
N THR A 8 1.10 -9.23 -6.50
CA THR A 8 1.21 -9.74 -7.86
C THR A 8 -0.01 -9.45 -8.74
N GLY A 9 -0.84 -8.50 -8.37
CA GLY A 9 -1.97 -8.07 -9.18
C GLY A 9 -3.27 -8.82 -8.93
N CYS A 10 -3.39 -9.50 -7.80
CA CYS A 10 -4.65 -10.16 -7.42
C CYS A 10 -5.74 -9.12 -7.12
N ALA A 11 -6.99 -9.56 -6.98
CA ALA A 11 -8.11 -8.67 -6.72
C ALA A 11 -7.89 -7.83 -5.46
N LYS A 12 -7.35 -8.43 -4.40
CA LYS A 12 -7.06 -7.72 -3.15
C LYS A 12 -5.97 -6.66 -3.35
N CYS A 13 -4.95 -6.97 -4.14
CA CYS A 13 -3.87 -6.04 -4.45
C CYS A 13 -4.41 -4.81 -5.19
N LYS A 14 -5.29 -5.03 -6.15
CA LYS A 14 -5.91 -3.94 -6.90
C LYS A 14 -6.78 -3.08 -6.01
N ARG A 15 -7.51 -3.70 -5.08
CA ARG A 15 -8.38 -2.98 -4.15
C ARG A 15 -7.53 -2.12 -3.21
N LEU A 16 -6.44 -2.67 -2.69
CA LEU A 16 -5.54 -1.91 -1.82
C LEU A 16 -4.94 -0.72 -2.55
N LEU A 17 -4.52 -0.92 -3.79
CA LEU A 17 -3.97 0.15 -4.62
C LEU A 17 -5.00 1.26 -4.81
N ALA A 18 -6.25 0.90 -5.12
CA ALA A 18 -7.33 1.87 -5.29
C ALA A 18 -7.62 2.61 -3.99
N ASN A 19 -7.65 1.90 -2.86
CA ASN A 19 -7.90 2.51 -1.56
C ASN A 19 -6.79 3.49 -1.18
N ALA A 20 -5.53 3.13 -1.43
CA ALA A 20 -4.40 4.00 -1.17
C ALA A 20 -4.47 5.28 -2.01
N GLY A 21 -4.78 5.15 -3.30
CA GLY A 21 -4.93 6.29 -4.19
C GLY A 21 -6.07 7.21 -3.75
N GLN A 22 -7.19 6.63 -3.34
CA GLN A 22 -8.34 7.41 -2.88
C GLN A 22 -8.01 8.16 -1.58
N ALA A 23 -7.31 7.51 -0.66
CA ALA A 23 -6.92 8.14 0.61
C ALA A 23 -6.03 9.36 0.37
N VAL A 24 -5.04 9.22 -0.52
CA VAL A 24 -4.15 10.32 -0.90
C VAL A 24 -4.95 11.49 -1.49
N LYS A 25 -5.90 11.16 -2.39
CA LYS A 25 -6.73 12.17 -3.03
C LYS A 25 -7.61 12.90 -2.03
N GLU A 26 -8.21 12.17 -1.10
CA GLU A 26 -9.10 12.79 -0.09
C GLU A 26 -8.34 13.67 0.89
N LEU A 27 -7.12 13.30 1.23
CA LEU A 27 -6.27 14.11 2.10
C LEU A 27 -5.58 15.26 1.36
N ASN A 28 -5.61 15.23 0.03
CA ASN A 28 -4.98 16.25 -0.80
C ASN A 28 -3.51 16.47 -0.44
N ILE A 29 -2.78 15.37 -0.27
CA ILE A 29 -1.36 15.40 0.08
C ILE A 29 -0.51 15.03 -1.13
N ALA A 30 0.75 15.49 -1.11
CA ALA A 30 1.72 15.14 -2.16
C ALA A 30 2.35 13.79 -1.78
N ALA A 31 1.84 12.71 -2.35
CA ALA A 31 2.34 11.37 -2.10
C ALA A 31 2.33 10.57 -3.40
N ASP A 32 3.36 9.74 -3.58
CA ASP A 32 3.45 8.84 -4.72
C ASP A 32 2.91 7.47 -4.32
N VAL A 33 1.95 6.96 -5.08
CA VAL A 33 1.41 5.62 -4.86
C VAL A 33 2.00 4.71 -5.93
N ILE A 34 2.84 3.77 -5.50
CA ILE A 34 3.63 2.92 -6.39
C ILE A 34 3.21 1.47 -6.22
N LYS A 35 2.94 0.81 -7.34
CA LYS A 35 2.65 -0.61 -7.35
C LYS A 35 3.96 -1.38 -7.50
N VAL A 36 4.19 -2.37 -6.62
CA VAL A 36 5.36 -3.25 -6.69
C VAL A 36 4.84 -4.67 -6.90
N ASP A 37 4.99 -5.18 -8.12
CA ASP A 37 4.48 -6.51 -8.49
C ASP A 37 5.59 -7.52 -8.82
N ASP A 38 6.84 -7.15 -8.64
CA ASP A 38 7.98 -8.04 -8.83
C ASP A 38 8.13 -8.92 -7.58
N ILE A 39 8.02 -10.23 -7.76
CA ILE A 39 8.09 -11.20 -6.66
C ILE A 39 9.42 -11.08 -5.92
N ASP A 40 10.53 -10.93 -6.64
CA ASP A 40 11.84 -10.83 -6.02
C ASP A 40 11.93 -9.58 -5.11
N ALA A 41 11.39 -8.46 -5.57
CA ALA A 41 11.38 -7.24 -4.78
C ALA A 41 10.49 -7.41 -3.53
N ILE A 42 9.37 -8.10 -3.66
CA ILE A 42 8.46 -8.37 -2.55
C ILE A 42 9.15 -9.23 -1.48
N VAL A 43 9.81 -10.29 -1.93
CA VAL A 43 10.55 -11.19 -1.02
C VAL A 43 11.69 -10.46 -0.33
N ASP A 44 12.41 -9.61 -1.07
CA ASP A 44 13.52 -8.83 -0.51
C ASP A 44 13.07 -7.87 0.58
N ARG A 45 11.81 -7.43 0.55
CA ARG A 45 11.23 -6.58 1.60
C ARG A 45 10.80 -7.36 2.83
N GLY A 46 10.95 -8.69 2.82
CA GLY A 46 10.54 -9.54 3.93
C GLY A 46 9.05 -9.76 4.01
N VAL A 47 8.32 -9.50 2.95
CA VAL A 47 6.86 -9.68 2.92
C VAL A 47 6.54 -11.15 2.69
N MET A 48 5.78 -11.73 3.61
CA MET A 48 5.36 -13.12 3.54
C MET A 48 3.93 -13.31 3.04
N MET A 49 3.11 -12.28 3.16
CA MET A 49 1.71 -12.32 2.72
C MET A 49 1.38 -11.06 1.93
N THR A 50 0.77 -11.23 0.76
CA THR A 50 0.33 -10.10 -0.06
C THR A 50 -1.19 -10.01 -0.03
N PRO A 51 -1.75 -8.82 -0.21
CA PRO A 51 -1.06 -7.55 -0.48
C PRO A 51 -0.42 -6.97 0.79
N ALA A 52 0.60 -6.15 0.61
CA ALA A 52 1.24 -5.42 1.70
C ALA A 52 1.27 -3.93 1.37
N LEU A 53 1.12 -3.11 2.41
CA LEU A 53 1.16 -1.66 2.27
C LEU A 53 2.38 -1.11 3.03
N PHE A 54 3.25 -0.41 2.31
CA PHE A 54 4.41 0.25 2.88
C PHE A 54 4.26 1.76 2.75
N ILE A 55 4.56 2.49 3.82
CA ILE A 55 4.58 3.94 3.81
C ILE A 55 5.96 4.39 4.24
N ASP A 56 6.66 5.09 3.35
CA ASP A 56 8.03 5.56 3.56
C ASP A 56 8.97 4.44 4.03
N GLY A 57 8.83 3.26 3.43
CA GLY A 57 9.68 2.11 3.72
C GLY A 57 9.28 1.29 4.93
N GLU A 58 8.21 1.68 5.62
CA GLU A 58 7.72 0.96 6.80
C GLU A 58 6.45 0.20 6.48
N VAL A 59 6.41 -1.10 6.86
CA VAL A 59 5.21 -1.91 6.62
C VAL A 59 4.09 -1.47 7.56
N ARG A 60 2.94 -1.16 6.98
CA ARG A 60 1.77 -0.71 7.74
C ARG A 60 0.63 -1.73 7.69
N ALA A 61 0.61 -2.57 6.69
CA ALA A 61 -0.38 -3.66 6.58
C ALA A 61 0.21 -4.79 5.76
N GLU A 62 -0.10 -6.02 6.13
CA GLU A 62 0.39 -7.20 5.44
C GLU A 62 -0.69 -8.28 5.45
N GLY A 63 -1.02 -8.82 4.28
CA GLY A 63 -2.00 -9.89 4.15
C GLY A 63 -3.44 -9.46 4.32
N ARG A 64 -3.72 -8.15 4.32
CA ARG A 64 -5.08 -7.62 4.43
C ARG A 64 -5.23 -6.34 3.62
N VAL A 65 -6.46 -5.90 3.41
CA VAL A 65 -6.76 -4.69 2.66
C VAL A 65 -7.38 -3.66 3.60
N PRO A 66 -6.56 -2.71 4.13
CA PRO A 66 -7.12 -1.60 4.89
C PRO A 66 -8.05 -0.76 4.02
N ASP A 67 -9.12 -0.25 4.61
CA ASP A 67 -10.03 0.62 3.88
C ASP A 67 -9.47 2.04 3.77
N VAL A 68 -10.17 2.88 3.01
CA VAL A 68 -9.73 4.26 2.77
C VAL A 68 -9.55 5.02 4.08
N ASN A 69 -10.48 4.88 5.02
CA ASN A 69 -10.41 5.60 6.29
C ASN A 69 -9.22 5.18 7.13
N GLU A 70 -8.94 3.89 7.15
CA GLU A 70 -7.77 3.36 7.89
C GLU A 70 -6.47 3.89 7.30
N ILE A 71 -6.37 3.90 5.96
CA ILE A 71 -5.18 4.43 5.29
C ILE A 71 -5.04 5.92 5.55
N LYS A 72 -6.13 6.67 5.53
CA LYS A 72 -6.10 8.10 5.84
C LYS A 72 -5.53 8.36 7.23
N LYS A 73 -5.90 7.54 8.21
CA LYS A 73 -5.34 7.64 9.56
C LYS A 73 -3.84 7.38 9.58
N MET A 74 -3.39 6.36 8.86
CA MET A 74 -1.97 6.05 8.74
C MET A 74 -1.19 7.22 8.16
N LEU A 75 -1.75 7.87 7.14
CA LEU A 75 -1.08 8.98 6.46
C LEU A 75 -1.11 10.27 7.28
N SER A 76 -2.00 10.37 8.24
CA SER A 76 -2.17 11.56 9.07
C SER A 76 -1.35 11.50 10.37
N GLU A 77 -0.71 10.38 10.64
CA GLU A 77 0.14 10.22 11.84
C GLU A 77 1.38 11.07 11.81
#